data_8e976bb69af0868146b711f7d27d1da2
#
_entry.id   8e976bb69af0868146b711f7d27d1da2
#
_cell.length_a   1.000
_cell.length_b   1.000
_cell.length_c   1.000
_cell.angle_alpha   90.00
_cell.angle_beta   90.00
_cell.angle_gamma   90.00
#
_symmetry.space_group_name_H-M   'P 1'
#
loop_
_entity.id
_entity.type
_entity.pdbx_description
1 polymer ?
#
loop_
_entity_poly.entity_id
_entity_poly.type
_entity_poly.pdbx_seq_one_letter_code
_entity_poly.pdbx_strand_id
1 'polypeptide(L)'
;MNKTIISVAALSCLAATMQAQKKAAAQRPNIVYIMCDDHAFQCISAYGHAIGKLAPTPNIDRIAERGMRFDKAFVENSLSTPSRACLMTGLYSHQNGQRQLGEGIDTSRTFFTELLQDAGYQTAIIGKWHMGCDPKGFDYYHIYNDQGQYWNPQYRGTDTPEGKYIVEEGYSTDLSTDHAIDFMNHRDKSKPFCLMLHHKAPHRNWQANIKYLGKYDNVNFPMPETFYDDYATRGEAVRTQKMSVTKHMRWEQDFKVPEMLDLNNEDSKDSYNALMGEINRMTPAQRSAWGRYYFPRNRKLLEANLKGKELDNWKYQAYIRDYMSVIASVAESVGRVLAYLDR
;
A
#
# COMPACT_ATOMS: atom_id res chain seq x y z
N MET A 1 -65.60 -39.28 15.89
CA MET A 1 -64.16 -39.23 16.19
C MET A 1 -63.40 -39.06 14.87
N ASN A 2 -62.77 -37.98 14.57
CA ASN A 2 -61.68 -37.85 13.58
C ASN A 2 -61.50 -36.46 12.97
N LYS A 3 -62.31 -35.46 13.35
CA LYS A 3 -62.03 -34.05 12.83
C LYS A 3 -61.08 -33.28 13.71
N THR A 4 -60.98 -33.56 15.00
CA THR A 4 -60.11 -32.84 15.94
C THR A 4 -58.64 -33.28 15.85
N ILE A 5 -58.39 -34.55 15.50
CA ILE A 5 -57.00 -35.09 15.38
C ILE A 5 -56.35 -34.55 14.11
N ILE A 6 -57.08 -34.33 13.02
CA ILE A 6 -56.53 -33.78 11.76
C ILE A 6 -56.14 -32.30 11.93
N SER A 7 -56.92 -31.53 12.71
CA SER A 7 -56.60 -30.12 12.99
C SER A 7 -55.37 -29.93 13.84
N VAL A 8 -55.10 -30.79 14.83
CA VAL A 8 -53.93 -30.71 15.69
C VAL A 8 -52.63 -31.13 14.96
N ALA A 9 -52.75 -32.15 14.08
CA ALA A 9 -51.61 -32.59 13.25
C ALA A 9 -51.23 -31.53 12.20
N ALA A 10 -52.24 -30.85 11.59
CA ALA A 10 -52.00 -29.77 10.63
C ALA A 10 -51.38 -28.52 11.29
N LEU A 11 -51.79 -28.14 12.51
CA LEU A 11 -51.17 -27.04 13.26
C LEU A 11 -49.73 -27.37 13.71
N SER A 12 -49.44 -28.60 14.10
CA SER A 12 -48.09 -29.03 14.49
C SER A 12 -47.15 -29.05 13.29
N CYS A 13 -47.59 -29.44 12.10
CA CYS A 13 -46.82 -29.38 10.86
C CYS A 13 -46.56 -27.94 10.40
N LEU A 14 -47.52 -27.03 10.57
CA LEU A 14 -47.32 -25.60 10.26
C LEU A 14 -46.34 -24.95 11.26
N ALA A 15 -46.42 -25.29 12.54
CA ALA A 15 -45.47 -24.79 13.55
C ALA A 15 -44.05 -25.31 13.30
N ALA A 16 -43.89 -26.58 12.89
CA ALA A 16 -42.59 -27.17 12.54
C ALA A 16 -41.99 -26.55 11.26
N THR A 17 -42.83 -26.23 10.25
CA THR A 17 -42.38 -25.55 9.05
C THR A 17 -42.03 -24.06 9.29
N MET A 18 -42.70 -23.39 10.22
CA MET A 18 -42.32 -22.03 10.61
C MET A 18 -41.03 -21.97 11.43
N GLN A 19 -40.68 -23.01 12.18
CA GLN A 19 -39.41 -23.13 12.88
C GLN A 19 -38.25 -23.53 11.95
N ALA A 20 -38.52 -24.28 10.88
CA ALA A 20 -37.50 -24.66 9.89
C ALA A 20 -37.11 -23.51 8.94
N GLN A 21 -37.82 -22.39 8.94
CA GLN A 21 -37.57 -21.21 8.13
C GLN A 21 -36.88 -20.03 8.88
N LYS A 22 -36.36 -20.22 10.08
CA LYS A 22 -35.27 -19.36 10.51
C LYS A 22 -34.05 -19.78 9.71
N LYS A 23 -33.98 -19.38 8.43
CA LYS A 23 -32.71 -19.28 7.73
C LYS A 23 -31.75 -18.62 8.71
N ALA A 24 -30.71 -19.32 9.14
CA ALA A 24 -29.63 -18.69 9.87
C ALA A 24 -29.31 -17.40 9.10
N ALA A 25 -29.44 -16.25 9.77
CA ALA A 25 -29.16 -14.97 9.12
C ALA A 25 -27.78 -15.13 8.51
N ALA A 26 -27.69 -14.95 7.17
CA ALA A 26 -26.44 -15.19 6.47
C ALA A 26 -25.37 -14.39 7.20
N GLN A 27 -24.38 -15.09 7.74
CA GLN A 27 -23.30 -14.42 8.49
C GLN A 27 -22.64 -13.45 7.55
N ARG A 28 -22.65 -12.15 7.91
CA ARG A 28 -22.03 -11.11 7.08
C ARG A 28 -20.53 -11.38 7.01
N PRO A 29 -19.92 -11.32 5.80
CA PRO A 29 -18.49 -11.60 5.66
C PRO A 29 -17.65 -10.51 6.34
N ASN A 30 -16.51 -10.88 6.88
CA ASN A 30 -15.47 -9.94 7.21
C ASN A 30 -14.85 -9.37 5.93
N ILE A 31 -14.42 -8.12 5.97
CA ILE A 31 -13.80 -7.43 4.86
C ILE A 31 -12.37 -7.04 5.26
N VAL A 32 -11.39 -7.48 4.49
CA VAL A 32 -10.00 -7.02 4.61
C VAL A 32 -9.61 -6.39 3.28
N TYR A 33 -9.37 -5.09 3.30
CA TYR A 33 -8.94 -4.31 2.15
C TYR A 33 -7.48 -3.93 2.30
N ILE A 34 -6.61 -4.45 1.43
CA ILE A 34 -5.18 -4.15 1.44
C ILE A 34 -4.88 -3.23 0.26
N MET A 35 -4.37 -2.03 0.54
CA MET A 35 -3.97 -1.04 -0.45
C MET A 35 -2.47 -0.79 -0.40
N CYS A 36 -1.83 -0.79 -1.56
CA CYS A 36 -0.42 -0.45 -1.72
C CYS A 36 -0.31 0.83 -2.55
N ASP A 37 0.59 1.72 -2.14
CA ASP A 37 0.77 3.01 -2.79
C ASP A 37 1.81 2.90 -3.92
N ASP A 38 1.40 3.16 -5.17
CA ASP A 38 2.24 3.06 -6.38
C ASP A 38 2.74 1.64 -6.72
N HIS A 39 1.95 0.61 -6.46
CA HIS A 39 2.30 -0.77 -6.79
C HIS A 39 1.92 -1.11 -8.23
N ALA A 40 2.91 -1.19 -9.11
CA ALA A 40 2.72 -1.55 -10.51
C ALA A 40 2.30 -3.03 -10.68
N PHE A 41 1.27 -3.28 -11.48
CA PHE A 41 0.78 -4.66 -11.71
C PHE A 41 1.83 -5.58 -12.35
N GLN A 42 2.77 -5.02 -13.13
CA GLN A 42 3.90 -5.75 -13.70
C GLN A 42 4.80 -6.42 -12.66
N CYS A 43 4.75 -5.92 -11.43
CA CYS A 43 5.53 -6.41 -10.30
C CYS A 43 4.75 -7.40 -9.41
N ILE A 44 3.57 -7.83 -9.84
CA ILE A 44 2.78 -8.90 -9.21
C ILE A 44 2.85 -10.12 -10.12
N SER A 45 3.41 -11.23 -9.62
CA SER A 45 3.69 -12.40 -10.46
C SER A 45 2.45 -13.07 -11.05
N ALA A 46 1.28 -12.95 -10.39
CA ALA A 46 0.01 -13.46 -10.91
C ALA A 46 -0.38 -12.89 -12.28
N TYR A 47 0.12 -11.69 -12.66
CA TYR A 47 -0.11 -11.10 -13.98
C TYR A 47 0.83 -11.61 -15.08
N GLY A 48 1.85 -12.40 -14.73
CA GLY A 48 2.72 -13.10 -15.69
C GLY A 48 3.72 -12.21 -16.43
N HIS A 49 3.92 -10.94 -16.00
CA HIS A 49 4.93 -10.05 -16.57
C HIS A 49 6.36 -10.50 -16.24
N ALA A 50 7.34 -10.16 -17.09
CA ALA A 50 8.73 -10.58 -16.92
C ALA A 50 9.34 -10.19 -15.57
N ILE A 51 9.03 -9.01 -15.04
CA ILE A 51 9.51 -8.57 -13.72
C ILE A 51 8.95 -9.47 -12.62
N GLY A 52 7.64 -9.71 -12.59
CA GLY A 52 7.00 -10.57 -11.61
C GLY A 52 7.49 -12.03 -11.68
N LYS A 53 7.87 -12.54 -12.87
CA LYS A 53 8.46 -13.87 -13.01
C LYS A 53 9.85 -13.97 -12.39
N LEU A 54 10.66 -12.92 -12.48
CA LEU A 54 12.01 -12.87 -11.90
C LEU A 54 12.02 -12.58 -10.39
N ALA A 55 10.99 -11.90 -9.91
CA ALA A 55 10.80 -11.54 -8.51
C ALA A 55 9.36 -11.89 -8.07
N PRO A 56 9.04 -13.19 -7.89
CA PRO A 56 7.68 -13.65 -7.62
C PRO A 56 7.13 -13.15 -6.29
N THR A 57 5.80 -12.94 -6.26
CA THR A 57 5.02 -12.47 -5.10
C THR A 57 3.99 -13.53 -4.66
N PRO A 58 4.42 -14.75 -4.26
CA PRO A 58 3.53 -15.89 -4.08
C PRO A 58 2.42 -15.64 -3.05
N ASN A 59 2.67 -14.84 -2.02
CA ASN A 59 1.64 -14.52 -1.03
C ASN A 59 0.52 -13.63 -1.60
N ILE A 60 0.86 -12.72 -2.53
CA ILE A 60 -0.14 -11.92 -3.23
C ILE A 60 -0.89 -12.79 -4.24
N ASP A 61 -0.17 -13.67 -4.94
CA ASP A 61 -0.73 -14.58 -5.95
C ASP A 61 -1.79 -15.51 -5.36
N ARG A 62 -1.65 -15.93 -4.08
CA ARG A 62 -2.66 -16.71 -3.36
C ARG A 62 -4.05 -16.06 -3.37
N ILE A 63 -4.13 -14.71 -3.36
CA ILE A 63 -5.41 -14.00 -3.44
C ILE A 63 -6.05 -14.23 -4.81
N ALA A 64 -5.26 -14.16 -5.89
CA ALA A 64 -5.73 -14.44 -7.25
C ALA A 64 -6.11 -15.91 -7.45
N GLU A 65 -5.34 -16.83 -6.88
CA GLU A 65 -5.57 -18.28 -6.98
C GLU A 65 -6.86 -18.72 -6.28
N ARG A 66 -7.20 -18.10 -5.16
CA ARG A 66 -8.37 -18.44 -4.33
C ARG A 66 -9.59 -17.57 -4.61
N GLY A 67 -9.43 -16.53 -5.42
CA GLY A 67 -10.45 -15.53 -5.69
C GLY A 67 -10.53 -15.14 -7.14
N MET A 68 -10.45 -13.85 -7.43
CA MET A 68 -10.57 -13.27 -8.76
C MET A 68 -9.44 -12.27 -9.01
N ARG A 69 -8.82 -12.34 -10.19
CA ARG A 69 -7.89 -11.34 -10.70
C ARG A 69 -8.61 -10.44 -11.70
N PHE A 70 -8.49 -9.13 -11.53
CA PHE A 70 -9.03 -8.15 -12.47
C PHE A 70 -7.92 -7.73 -13.44
N ASP A 71 -8.09 -8.06 -14.72
CA ASP A 71 -7.12 -7.70 -15.77
C ASP A 71 -7.33 -6.28 -16.29
N LYS A 72 -8.50 -5.69 -16.03
CA LYS A 72 -8.88 -4.34 -16.45
C LYS A 72 -9.54 -3.60 -15.28
N ALA A 73 -8.70 -3.08 -14.38
CA ALA A 73 -9.12 -2.20 -13.31
C ALA A 73 -8.59 -0.79 -13.57
N PHE A 74 -9.42 0.21 -13.35
CA PHE A 74 -9.09 1.62 -13.60
C PHE A 74 -9.31 2.43 -12.34
N VAL A 75 -8.59 3.53 -12.22
CA VAL A 75 -8.76 4.50 -11.13
C VAL A 75 -9.34 5.80 -11.69
N GLU A 76 -10.22 6.42 -10.91
CA GLU A 76 -10.86 7.69 -11.28
C GLU A 76 -9.88 8.87 -11.22
N ASN A 77 -8.86 8.75 -10.36
CA ASN A 77 -7.77 9.70 -10.23
C ASN A 77 -6.52 8.96 -9.76
N SER A 78 -5.40 9.19 -10.42
CA SER A 78 -4.13 8.49 -10.14
C SER A 78 -3.30 9.12 -9.01
N LEU A 79 -3.63 10.32 -8.53
CA LEU A 79 -2.97 10.92 -7.37
C LEU A 79 -3.47 10.31 -6.06
N SER A 80 -2.59 10.14 -5.10
CA SER A 80 -2.85 9.44 -3.83
C SER A 80 -4.09 9.96 -3.09
N THR A 81 -4.12 11.24 -2.71
CA THR A 81 -5.23 11.83 -1.94
C THR A 81 -6.56 11.79 -2.71
N PRO A 82 -6.63 12.24 -3.98
CA PRO A 82 -7.85 12.12 -4.78
C PRO A 82 -8.33 10.68 -4.97
N SER A 83 -7.42 9.73 -5.22
CA SER A 83 -7.76 8.32 -5.35
C SER A 83 -8.42 7.77 -4.08
N ARG A 84 -7.85 8.12 -2.90
CA ARG A 84 -8.40 7.72 -1.59
C ARG A 84 -9.75 8.36 -1.31
N ALA A 85 -9.94 9.62 -1.72
CA ALA A 85 -11.23 10.30 -1.62
C ALA A 85 -12.30 9.62 -2.50
N CYS A 86 -11.97 9.22 -3.72
CA CYS A 86 -12.87 8.45 -4.58
C CYS A 86 -13.21 7.09 -3.96
N LEU A 87 -12.22 6.40 -3.41
CA LEU A 87 -12.41 5.12 -2.70
C LEU A 87 -13.39 5.27 -1.53
N MET A 88 -13.18 6.28 -0.68
CA MET A 88 -13.98 6.45 0.55
C MET A 88 -15.42 6.86 0.27
N THR A 89 -15.64 7.68 -0.77
CA THR A 89 -16.95 8.26 -1.06
C THR A 89 -17.73 7.53 -2.16
N GLY A 90 -17.07 6.72 -3.00
CA GLY A 90 -17.64 6.17 -4.22
C GLY A 90 -17.97 7.23 -5.28
N LEU A 91 -17.43 8.45 -5.15
CA LEU A 91 -17.69 9.59 -6.03
C LEU A 91 -16.43 9.98 -6.82
N TYR A 92 -16.62 10.46 -8.03
CA TYR A 92 -15.54 11.04 -8.80
C TYR A 92 -14.95 12.30 -8.14
N SER A 93 -13.70 12.61 -8.41
CA SER A 93 -12.96 13.71 -7.78
C SER A 93 -13.67 15.07 -7.86
N HIS A 94 -14.36 15.38 -8.98
CA HIS A 94 -15.14 16.62 -9.13
C HIS A 94 -16.41 16.67 -8.28
N GLN A 95 -16.89 15.52 -7.80
CA GLN A 95 -18.09 15.40 -6.95
C GLN A 95 -17.75 15.36 -5.47
N ASN A 96 -16.59 14.80 -5.10
CA ASN A 96 -16.14 14.71 -3.71
C ASN A 96 -15.26 15.88 -3.27
N GLY A 97 -14.93 16.81 -4.18
CA GLY A 97 -14.15 18.02 -3.91
C GLY A 97 -12.63 17.84 -3.93
N GLN A 98 -12.11 16.62 -3.96
CA GLN A 98 -10.68 16.32 -3.92
C GLN A 98 -10.15 15.99 -5.32
N ARG A 99 -9.76 17.00 -6.11
CA ARG A 99 -9.31 16.83 -7.51
C ARG A 99 -7.80 16.69 -7.64
N GLN A 100 -7.04 17.31 -6.72
CA GLN A 100 -5.58 17.33 -6.70
C GLN A 100 -5.04 17.38 -5.28
N LEU A 101 -3.73 17.29 -5.12
CA LEU A 101 -3.09 17.44 -3.81
C LEU A 101 -3.32 18.87 -3.28
N GLY A 102 -3.51 18.99 -1.95
CA GLY A 102 -3.71 20.28 -1.27
C GLY A 102 -5.14 20.81 -1.31
N GLU A 103 -6.06 20.21 -2.08
CA GLU A 103 -7.49 20.43 -1.92
C GLU A 103 -8.03 19.54 -0.78
N GLY A 104 -9.13 19.96 -0.16
CA GLY A 104 -9.79 19.17 0.90
C GLY A 104 -10.95 18.37 0.33
N ILE A 105 -11.14 17.17 0.84
CA ILE A 105 -12.37 16.41 0.59
C ILE A 105 -13.57 17.11 1.26
N ASP A 106 -14.72 17.08 0.61
CA ASP A 106 -15.97 17.47 1.24
C ASP A 106 -16.37 16.43 2.31
N THR A 107 -16.04 16.73 3.56
CA THR A 107 -16.30 15.84 4.70
C THR A 107 -17.78 15.68 5.05
N SER A 108 -18.67 16.46 4.43
CA SER A 108 -20.13 16.25 4.54
C SER A 108 -20.60 15.03 3.73
N ARG A 109 -19.78 14.54 2.79
CA ARG A 109 -20.08 13.33 2.02
C ARG A 109 -20.05 12.09 2.90
N THR A 110 -20.95 11.17 2.64
CA THR A 110 -20.94 9.87 3.31
C THR A 110 -19.77 9.03 2.84
N PHE A 111 -19.01 8.49 3.78
CA PHE A 111 -17.98 7.50 3.50
C PHE A 111 -18.60 6.09 3.60
N PHE A 112 -18.18 5.17 2.75
CA PHE A 112 -18.74 3.82 2.75
C PHE A 112 -18.56 3.10 4.10
N THR A 113 -17.54 3.49 4.85
CA THR A 113 -17.26 2.96 6.18
C THR A 113 -18.33 3.35 7.22
N GLU A 114 -18.93 4.53 7.09
CA GLU A 114 -20.09 4.92 7.92
C GLU A 114 -21.29 4.00 7.66
N LEU A 115 -21.56 3.66 6.38
CA LEU A 115 -22.60 2.72 6.03
C LEU A 115 -22.34 1.30 6.56
N LEU A 116 -21.07 0.91 6.64
CA LEU A 116 -20.69 -0.37 7.26
C LEU A 116 -20.90 -0.33 8.78
N GLN A 117 -20.59 0.78 9.45
CA GLN A 117 -20.90 0.95 10.89
C GLN A 117 -22.40 0.85 11.14
N ASP A 118 -23.21 1.55 10.34
CA ASP A 118 -24.70 1.47 10.41
C ASP A 118 -25.19 0.04 10.17
N ALA A 119 -24.48 -0.72 9.35
CA ALA A 119 -24.77 -2.12 9.12
C ALA A 119 -24.21 -3.05 10.23
N GLY A 120 -23.60 -2.52 11.29
CA GLY A 120 -23.12 -3.26 12.45
C GLY A 120 -21.71 -3.85 12.31
N TYR A 121 -20.93 -3.39 11.33
CA TYR A 121 -19.51 -3.73 11.24
C TYR A 121 -18.68 -2.95 12.24
N GLN A 122 -17.62 -3.58 12.76
CA GLN A 122 -16.53 -2.86 13.39
C GLN A 122 -15.50 -2.46 12.34
N THR A 123 -15.16 -1.17 12.25
CA THR A 123 -14.36 -0.62 11.18
C THR A 123 -12.99 -0.16 11.66
N ALA A 124 -11.96 -0.44 10.89
CA ALA A 124 -10.59 0.00 11.21
C ALA A 124 -9.82 0.44 9.97
N ILE A 125 -8.93 1.46 10.14
CA ILE A 125 -7.93 1.83 9.14
C ILE A 125 -6.55 1.90 9.79
N ILE A 126 -5.56 1.30 9.13
CA ILE A 126 -4.18 1.23 9.58
C ILE A 126 -3.25 1.59 8.45
N GLY A 127 -2.25 2.46 8.74
CA GLY A 127 -1.25 2.89 7.80
C GLY A 127 -1.55 4.22 7.11
N LYS A 128 -1.48 4.32 5.79
CA LYS A 128 -1.60 5.60 5.06
C LYS A 128 -3.05 6.04 4.92
N TRP A 129 -3.40 7.13 5.59
CA TRP A 129 -4.67 7.85 5.39
C TRP A 129 -4.54 8.96 4.36
N HIS A 130 -3.69 9.95 4.61
CA HIS A 130 -3.27 11.01 3.68
C HIS A 130 -4.44 11.77 3.01
N MET A 131 -5.45 12.19 3.78
CA MET A 131 -6.62 12.91 3.24
C MET A 131 -6.82 14.31 3.83
N GLY A 132 -5.88 14.80 4.67
CA GLY A 132 -5.96 16.14 5.26
C GLY A 132 -7.09 16.37 6.27
N CYS A 133 -7.83 15.32 6.61
CA CYS A 133 -8.88 15.30 7.63
C CYS A 133 -8.72 14.07 8.52
N ASP A 134 -9.46 14.00 9.60
CA ASP A 134 -9.50 12.82 10.46
C ASP A 134 -10.22 11.65 9.77
N PRO A 135 -9.84 10.39 10.09
CA PRO A 135 -10.56 9.22 9.63
C PRO A 135 -12.02 9.25 10.10
N LYS A 136 -12.95 9.21 9.15
CA LYS A 136 -14.39 9.24 9.38
C LYS A 136 -15.00 7.87 9.11
N GLY A 137 -15.91 7.41 9.98
CA GLY A 137 -16.54 6.10 9.85
C GLY A 137 -15.62 4.95 10.25
N PHE A 138 -14.71 5.18 11.20
CA PHE A 138 -13.84 4.16 11.77
C PHE A 138 -13.94 4.13 13.28
N ASP A 139 -14.11 2.92 13.85
CA ASP A 139 -14.09 2.69 15.29
C ASP A 139 -12.65 2.67 15.83
N TYR A 140 -11.69 2.27 14.98
CA TYR A 140 -10.27 2.23 15.29
C TYR A 140 -9.46 2.77 14.12
N TYR A 141 -8.47 3.60 14.41
CA TYR A 141 -7.47 3.99 13.42
C TYR A 141 -6.08 4.09 14.03
N HIS A 142 -5.09 3.74 13.22
CA HIS A 142 -3.67 3.87 13.54
C HIS A 142 -2.93 4.25 12.26
N ILE A 143 -2.82 5.56 12.01
CA ILE A 143 -2.45 6.11 10.72
C ILE A 143 -1.15 6.90 10.78
N TYR A 144 -0.44 6.91 9.66
CA TYR A 144 0.78 7.70 9.50
C TYR A 144 0.51 9.20 9.59
N ASN A 145 1.54 9.94 10.01
CA ASN A 145 1.64 11.36 9.75
C ASN A 145 1.86 11.56 8.24
N ASP A 146 0.95 12.28 7.58
CA ASP A 146 0.97 12.61 6.15
C ASP A 146 1.21 11.37 5.26
N GLN A 147 2.28 11.37 4.46
CA GLN A 147 2.70 10.28 3.55
C GLN A 147 3.24 9.04 4.29
N GLY A 148 3.58 9.19 5.57
CA GLY A 148 4.33 8.20 6.31
C GLY A 148 5.82 8.14 5.92
N GLN A 149 6.60 7.50 6.76
CA GLN A 149 8.01 7.24 6.58
C GLN A 149 8.24 5.73 6.51
N TYR A 150 9.30 5.29 5.83
CA TYR A 150 9.64 3.85 5.78
C TYR A 150 10.23 3.36 7.10
N TRP A 151 11.09 4.17 7.72
CA TRP A 151 11.77 3.85 8.96
C TRP A 151 11.26 4.69 10.11
N ASN A 152 10.98 4.05 11.23
CA ASN A 152 10.55 4.66 12.48
C ASN A 152 9.43 5.70 12.23
N PRO A 153 8.30 5.28 11.64
CA PRO A 153 7.24 6.18 11.23
C PRO A 153 6.57 6.84 12.42
N GLN A 154 6.01 8.01 12.16
CA GLN A 154 5.13 8.70 13.09
C GLN A 154 3.70 8.24 12.86
N TYR A 155 3.06 7.78 13.93
CA TYR A 155 1.66 7.38 13.94
C TYR A 155 0.83 8.28 14.83
N ARG A 156 -0.46 8.38 14.52
CA ARG A 156 -1.51 8.75 15.45
C ARG A 156 -2.64 7.74 15.37
N GLY A 157 -3.29 7.49 16.48
CA GLY A 157 -4.36 6.52 16.60
C GLY A 157 -5.53 7.04 17.41
N THR A 158 -6.55 6.22 17.55
CA THR A 158 -7.74 6.50 18.34
C THR A 158 -7.41 6.89 19.79
N ASP A 159 -6.34 6.30 20.34
CA ASP A 159 -5.89 6.53 21.72
C ASP A 159 -4.78 7.58 21.82
N THR A 160 -4.39 8.20 20.71
CA THR A 160 -3.36 9.25 20.71
C THR A 160 -4.00 10.60 21.00
N PRO A 161 -3.47 11.41 21.94
CA PRO A 161 -3.98 12.74 22.18
C PRO A 161 -4.02 13.59 20.90
N GLU A 162 -5.05 14.42 20.75
CA GLU A 162 -5.25 15.27 19.58
C GLU A 162 -4.00 16.07 19.23
N GLY A 163 -3.66 16.11 17.95
CA GLY A 163 -2.48 16.82 17.42
C GLY A 163 -1.13 16.21 17.79
N LYS A 164 -1.10 15.03 18.43
CA LYS A 164 0.15 14.33 18.77
C LYS A 164 0.41 13.18 17.82
N TYR A 165 1.69 12.84 17.70
CA TYR A 165 2.17 11.68 16.98
C TYR A 165 3.14 10.90 17.87
N ILE A 166 3.14 9.59 17.72
CA ILE A 166 4.05 8.66 18.39
C ILE A 166 5.00 8.10 17.34
N VAL A 167 6.30 8.15 17.60
CA VAL A 167 7.30 7.49 16.78
C VAL A 167 7.40 6.03 17.21
N GLU A 168 7.20 5.11 16.28
CA GLU A 168 7.37 3.68 16.52
C GLU A 168 8.64 3.19 15.83
N GLU A 169 9.53 2.53 16.59
CA GLU A 169 10.76 1.97 16.04
C GLU A 169 10.45 0.75 15.19
N GLY A 170 10.88 0.76 13.94
CA GLY A 170 10.72 -0.36 13.04
C GLY A 170 10.50 0.08 11.58
N TYR A 171 10.15 -0.90 10.76
CA TYR A 171 9.83 -0.70 9.36
C TYR A 171 8.31 -0.57 9.16
N SER A 172 7.86 0.47 8.48
CA SER A 172 6.45 0.86 8.41
C SER A 172 5.50 -0.25 7.94
N THR A 173 5.93 -1.05 6.96
CA THR A 173 5.09 -2.17 6.46
C THR A 173 4.92 -3.25 7.52
N ASP A 174 5.99 -3.58 8.25
CA ASP A 174 5.94 -4.58 9.33
C ASP A 174 5.06 -4.09 10.47
N LEU A 175 5.27 -2.84 10.94
CA LEU A 175 4.48 -2.22 12.01
C LEU A 175 2.99 -2.14 11.66
N SER A 176 2.64 -1.66 10.46
CA SER A 176 1.22 -1.62 10.05
C SER A 176 0.60 -3.02 9.99
N THR A 177 1.38 -4.04 9.64
CA THR A 177 0.91 -5.43 9.65
C THR A 177 0.69 -5.94 11.07
N ASP A 178 1.59 -5.58 11.99
CA ASP A 178 1.46 -5.92 13.42
C ASP A 178 0.19 -5.30 13.99
N HIS A 179 -0.06 -4.02 13.77
CA HIS A 179 -1.29 -3.33 14.20
C HIS A 179 -2.54 -3.92 13.56
N ALA A 180 -2.48 -4.35 12.29
CA ALA A 180 -3.62 -4.99 11.62
C ALA A 180 -3.97 -6.34 12.27
N ILE A 181 -2.97 -7.15 12.59
CA ILE A 181 -3.14 -8.43 13.27
C ILE A 181 -3.61 -8.21 14.71
N ASP A 182 -3.07 -7.19 15.38
CA ASP A 182 -3.48 -6.82 16.74
C ASP A 182 -4.95 -6.39 16.79
N PHE A 183 -5.39 -5.52 15.89
CA PHE A 183 -6.79 -5.17 15.74
C PHE A 183 -7.67 -6.42 15.56
N MET A 184 -7.30 -7.32 14.66
CA MET A 184 -8.06 -8.55 14.42
C MET A 184 -8.11 -9.48 15.63
N ASN A 185 -7.09 -9.47 16.49
CA ASN A 185 -7.06 -10.25 17.73
C ASN A 185 -8.01 -9.68 18.80
N HIS A 186 -8.04 -8.36 18.95
CA HIS A 186 -8.72 -7.68 20.06
C HIS A 186 -10.11 -7.13 19.72
N ARG A 187 -10.52 -7.18 18.43
CA ARG A 187 -11.85 -6.73 18.00
C ARG A 187 -12.99 -7.48 18.72
N ASP A 188 -14.18 -6.91 18.72
CA ASP A 188 -15.39 -7.60 19.12
C ASP A 188 -15.71 -8.75 18.13
N LYS A 189 -15.47 -9.98 18.57
CA LYS A 189 -15.66 -11.18 17.72
C LYS A 189 -17.13 -11.53 17.45
N SER A 190 -18.07 -10.86 18.12
CA SER A 190 -19.51 -11.01 17.85
C SER A 190 -19.99 -10.23 16.64
N LYS A 191 -19.15 -9.29 16.13
CA LYS A 191 -19.44 -8.42 14.99
C LYS A 191 -18.58 -8.79 13.78
N PRO A 192 -19.11 -8.62 12.56
CA PRO A 192 -18.28 -8.60 11.37
C PRO A 192 -17.39 -7.37 11.41
N PHE A 193 -16.25 -7.41 10.73
CA PHE A 193 -15.33 -6.27 10.68
C PHE A 193 -14.96 -5.89 9.24
N CYS A 194 -14.60 -4.61 9.08
CA CYS A 194 -13.93 -4.08 7.89
C CYS A 194 -12.60 -3.48 8.31
N LEU A 195 -11.51 -4.11 7.89
CA LEU A 195 -10.14 -3.63 8.10
C LEU A 195 -9.57 -3.09 6.78
N MET A 196 -9.16 -1.83 6.77
CA MET A 196 -8.42 -1.20 5.69
C MET A 196 -6.93 -1.11 6.09
N LEU A 197 -6.09 -1.95 5.48
CA LEU A 197 -4.65 -1.95 5.68
C LEU A 197 -3.99 -1.23 4.49
N HIS A 198 -3.56 -0.01 4.71
CA HIS A 198 -3.03 0.87 3.68
C HIS A 198 -1.52 1.07 3.83
N HIS A 199 -0.74 0.35 3.04
CA HIS A 199 0.71 0.50 3.03
C HIS A 199 1.17 1.77 2.34
N LYS A 200 2.21 2.44 2.87
CA LYS A 200 3.00 3.42 2.13
C LYS A 200 3.75 2.75 0.98
N ALA A 201 4.24 1.56 1.21
CA ALA A 201 5.01 0.79 0.22
C ALA A 201 4.15 0.39 -1.00
N PRO A 202 4.72 0.41 -2.21
CA PRO A 202 6.08 0.79 -2.59
C PRO A 202 6.24 2.22 -3.13
N HIS A 203 5.57 3.22 -2.56
CA HIS A 203 5.71 4.63 -2.95
C HIS A 203 7.18 5.10 -2.91
N ARG A 204 7.56 5.97 -3.84
CA ARG A 204 8.85 6.67 -3.88
C ARG A 204 9.13 7.34 -2.52
N ASN A 205 10.34 7.38 -1.93
CA ASN A 205 11.61 6.82 -2.48
C ASN A 205 11.90 5.48 -1.80
N TRP A 206 11.94 4.47 -2.53
CA TRP A 206 12.00 3.04 -2.18
C TRP A 206 13.10 2.71 -1.15
N GLN A 207 12.83 2.89 0.14
CA GLN A 207 13.71 2.47 1.23
C GLN A 207 13.37 1.04 1.63
N ALA A 208 14.19 0.10 1.20
CA ALA A 208 13.95 -1.30 1.48
C ALA A 208 14.14 -1.65 2.97
N ASN A 209 13.35 -2.60 3.46
CA ASN A 209 13.61 -3.21 4.75
C ASN A 209 15.00 -3.88 4.75
N ILE A 210 15.74 -3.76 5.86
CA ILE A 210 17.10 -4.31 6.02
C ILE A 210 17.17 -5.79 5.64
N LYS A 211 16.14 -6.58 5.99
CA LYS A 211 16.07 -8.01 5.65
C LYS A 211 16.00 -8.31 4.14
N TYR A 212 15.69 -7.29 3.32
CA TYR A 212 15.56 -7.40 1.87
C TYR A 212 16.61 -6.62 1.09
N LEU A 213 17.51 -5.90 1.76
CA LEU A 213 18.65 -5.26 1.09
C LEU A 213 19.47 -6.30 0.35
N GLY A 214 19.75 -6.05 -0.92
CA GLY A 214 20.51 -6.94 -1.78
C GLY A 214 19.79 -8.21 -2.27
N LYS A 215 18.51 -8.41 -1.91
CA LYS A 215 17.73 -9.59 -2.30
C LYS A 215 17.77 -9.86 -3.81
N TYR A 216 17.81 -8.80 -4.61
CA TYR A 216 17.75 -8.88 -6.07
C TYR A 216 19.07 -8.48 -6.76
N ASP A 217 20.20 -8.41 -6.06
CA ASP A 217 21.47 -7.98 -6.64
C ASP A 217 21.95 -8.88 -7.80
N ASN A 218 21.63 -10.17 -7.73
CA ASN A 218 21.97 -11.14 -8.76
C ASN A 218 20.88 -11.31 -9.84
N VAL A 219 19.79 -10.50 -9.77
CA VAL A 219 18.74 -10.50 -10.77
C VAL A 219 19.00 -9.40 -11.79
N ASN A 220 19.06 -9.73 -13.05
CA ASN A 220 19.09 -8.76 -14.15
C ASN A 220 17.69 -8.62 -14.73
N PHE A 221 17.01 -7.53 -14.35
CA PHE A 221 15.68 -7.25 -14.85
C PHE A 221 15.72 -6.75 -16.29
N PRO A 222 14.91 -7.30 -17.20
CA PRO A 222 14.88 -6.83 -18.58
C PRO A 222 14.36 -5.39 -18.63
N MET A 223 15.08 -4.54 -19.36
CA MET A 223 14.66 -3.19 -19.64
C MET A 223 13.44 -3.25 -20.58
N PRO A 224 12.34 -2.53 -20.31
CA PRO A 224 11.19 -2.55 -21.21
C PRO A 224 11.55 -1.97 -22.61
N GLU A 225 10.93 -2.50 -23.67
CA GLU A 225 11.15 -2.01 -25.04
C GLU A 225 10.85 -0.50 -25.17
N THR A 226 9.91 0.00 -24.39
CA THR A 226 9.51 1.43 -24.35
C THR A 226 10.40 2.28 -23.44
N PHE A 227 11.52 1.76 -22.93
CA PHE A 227 12.38 2.51 -22.01
C PHE A 227 12.91 3.82 -22.56
N TYR A 228 13.16 3.87 -23.87
CA TYR A 228 13.62 5.05 -24.59
C TYR A 228 12.54 5.66 -25.49
N ASP A 229 11.25 5.37 -25.25
CA ASP A 229 10.15 5.99 -26.00
C ASP A 229 10.20 7.51 -25.81
N ASP A 230 10.19 8.24 -26.90
CA ASP A 230 10.16 9.71 -26.93
C ASP A 230 8.75 10.29 -26.82
N TYR A 231 7.74 9.41 -26.82
CA TYR A 231 6.33 9.74 -26.78
C TYR A 231 5.85 10.66 -27.92
N ALA A 232 6.57 10.71 -29.04
CA ALA A 232 6.29 11.62 -30.16
C ALA A 232 4.86 11.49 -30.71
N THR A 233 4.29 10.28 -30.65
CA THR A 233 2.92 9.99 -31.11
C THR A 233 1.84 10.18 -30.04
N ARG A 234 2.20 10.67 -28.82
CA ARG A 234 1.28 10.85 -27.68
C ARG A 234 0.84 12.31 -27.55
N GLY A 235 -0.23 12.52 -26.77
CA GLY A 235 -0.68 13.85 -26.39
C GLY A 235 0.38 14.63 -25.59
N GLU A 236 0.25 15.94 -25.52
CA GLU A 236 1.22 16.85 -24.90
C GLU A 236 1.53 16.49 -23.46
N ALA A 237 0.54 16.16 -22.65
CA ALA A 237 0.73 15.78 -21.25
C ALA A 237 1.71 14.61 -21.08
N VAL A 238 1.65 13.59 -21.97
CA VAL A 238 2.57 12.44 -21.92
C VAL A 238 3.95 12.82 -22.45
N ARG A 239 4.04 13.65 -23.47
CA ARG A 239 5.33 14.09 -24.04
C ARG A 239 6.13 14.98 -23.09
N THR A 240 5.45 15.78 -22.25
CA THR A 240 6.07 16.75 -21.33
C THR A 240 6.23 16.25 -19.92
N GLN A 241 5.76 15.03 -19.61
CA GLN A 241 5.88 14.43 -18.27
C GLN A 241 7.33 14.28 -17.81
N LYS A 242 7.55 14.33 -16.50
CA LYS A 242 8.88 14.26 -15.88
C LYS A 242 9.05 12.98 -15.02
N MET A 243 8.83 11.81 -15.62
CA MET A 243 8.90 10.50 -14.91
C MET A 243 9.84 9.50 -15.58
N SER A 244 10.85 9.98 -16.33
CA SER A 244 11.85 9.12 -16.95
C SER A 244 12.93 8.72 -15.94
N VAL A 245 13.28 7.44 -15.93
CA VAL A 245 14.36 6.89 -15.08
C VAL A 245 15.70 7.57 -15.38
N THR A 246 16.00 7.82 -16.65
CA THR A 246 17.29 8.34 -17.09
C THR A 246 17.50 9.83 -16.81
N LYS A 247 16.41 10.64 -16.91
CA LYS A 247 16.49 12.11 -16.90
C LYS A 247 15.95 12.74 -15.62
N HIS A 248 14.93 12.12 -14.97
CA HIS A 248 14.17 12.78 -13.92
C HIS A 248 14.33 12.13 -12.53
N MET A 249 14.76 10.87 -12.47
CA MET A 249 15.14 10.28 -11.19
C MET A 249 16.41 10.93 -10.65
N ARG A 250 16.41 11.17 -9.36
CA ARG A 250 17.44 11.93 -8.65
C ARG A 250 18.47 11.00 -8.02
N TRP A 251 19.73 11.41 -8.08
CA TRP A 251 20.85 10.62 -7.60
C TRP A 251 20.74 10.30 -6.12
N GLU A 252 20.52 11.32 -5.31
CA GLU A 252 20.55 11.21 -3.86
C GLU A 252 19.36 10.42 -3.34
N GLN A 253 18.16 10.83 -3.72
CA GLN A 253 16.91 10.31 -3.17
C GLN A 253 16.52 8.97 -3.79
N ASP A 254 16.53 8.86 -5.13
CA ASP A 254 16.02 7.68 -5.82
C ASP A 254 17.06 6.57 -5.89
N PHE A 255 18.30 6.92 -6.26
CA PHE A 255 19.39 5.96 -6.38
C PHE A 255 20.20 5.80 -5.10
N LYS A 256 19.96 6.63 -4.06
CA LYS A 256 20.68 6.65 -2.77
C LYS A 256 22.20 6.80 -2.95
N VAL A 257 22.58 7.74 -3.83
CA VAL A 257 23.97 8.10 -4.12
C VAL A 257 24.23 9.53 -3.63
N PRO A 258 24.32 9.77 -2.29
CA PRO A 258 24.52 11.11 -1.74
C PRO A 258 25.84 11.74 -2.19
N GLU A 259 26.80 10.94 -2.64
CA GLU A 259 28.08 11.38 -3.18
C GLU A 259 27.94 12.21 -4.50
N MET A 260 26.76 12.15 -5.13
CA MET A 260 26.44 12.92 -6.34
C MET A 260 25.79 14.28 -6.05
N LEU A 261 25.77 14.71 -4.78
CA LEU A 261 25.24 16.03 -4.38
C LEU A 261 25.93 17.17 -5.13
N ASP A 262 25.13 17.95 -5.86
CA ASP A 262 25.54 19.20 -6.48
C ASP A 262 25.01 20.39 -5.66
N LEU A 263 25.92 21.06 -4.97
CA LEU A 263 25.59 22.22 -4.11
C LEU A 263 25.13 23.47 -4.92
N ASN A 264 25.31 23.48 -6.23
CA ASN A 264 24.85 24.56 -7.09
C ASN A 264 23.46 24.29 -7.70
N ASN A 265 22.87 23.11 -7.42
CA ASN A 265 21.60 22.69 -7.95
C ASN A 265 20.60 22.50 -6.80
N GLU A 266 19.55 23.34 -6.75
CA GLU A 266 18.53 23.28 -5.71
C GLU A 266 17.78 21.93 -5.70
N ASP A 267 17.47 21.37 -6.86
CA ASP A 267 16.85 20.06 -6.98
C ASP A 267 17.70 18.93 -6.36
N SER A 268 19.03 19.00 -6.49
CA SER A 268 19.97 18.07 -5.88
C SER A 268 20.01 18.22 -4.36
N LYS A 269 20.03 19.46 -3.86
CA LYS A 269 19.96 19.74 -2.42
C LYS A 269 18.66 19.22 -1.80
N ASP A 270 17.53 19.47 -2.43
CA ASP A 270 16.22 18.98 -1.96
C ASP A 270 16.18 17.46 -1.94
N SER A 271 16.71 16.83 -2.97
CA SER A 271 16.84 15.38 -3.08
C SER A 271 17.74 14.79 -1.99
N TYR A 272 18.87 15.43 -1.72
CA TYR A 272 19.78 15.06 -0.63
C TYR A 272 19.11 15.22 0.74
N ASN A 273 18.43 16.33 0.99
CA ASN A 273 17.72 16.59 2.24
C ASN A 273 16.60 15.56 2.47
N ALA A 274 15.90 15.17 1.43
CA ALA A 274 14.88 14.13 1.49
C ALA A 274 15.47 12.77 1.87
N LEU A 275 16.61 12.38 1.28
CA LEU A 275 17.35 11.18 1.68
C LEU A 275 17.81 11.26 3.13
N MET A 276 18.42 12.38 3.53
CA MET A 276 18.91 12.55 4.90
C MET A 276 17.79 12.57 5.93
N GLY A 277 16.61 13.06 5.57
CA GLY A 277 15.40 12.97 6.39
C GLY A 277 15.04 11.53 6.74
N GLU A 278 15.12 10.60 5.79
CA GLU A 278 14.91 9.17 6.03
C GLU A 278 16.04 8.53 6.84
N ILE A 279 17.30 8.83 6.49
CA ILE A 279 18.49 8.25 7.19
C ILE A 279 18.56 8.73 8.64
N ASN A 280 18.23 9.99 8.91
CA ASN A 280 18.32 10.56 10.26
C ASN A 280 17.23 10.00 11.21
N ARG A 281 16.16 9.44 10.68
CA ARG A 281 15.15 8.69 11.46
C ARG A 281 15.64 7.33 11.93
N MET A 282 16.59 6.73 11.20
CA MET A 282 17.09 5.40 11.48
C MET A 282 17.87 5.37 12.81
N THR A 283 17.71 4.30 13.56
CA THR A 283 18.58 4.00 14.70
C THR A 283 20.03 3.79 14.21
N PRO A 284 21.04 3.87 15.08
CA PRO A 284 22.42 3.59 14.69
C PRO A 284 22.60 2.22 14.02
N ALA A 285 21.88 1.19 14.48
CA ALA A 285 21.95 -0.15 13.91
C ALA A 285 21.33 -0.20 12.50
N GLN A 286 20.17 0.41 12.30
CA GLN A 286 19.48 0.50 11.00
C GLN A 286 20.35 1.28 10.00
N ARG A 287 20.90 2.43 10.41
CA ARG A 287 21.78 3.26 9.58
C ARG A 287 23.07 2.53 9.20
N SER A 288 23.66 1.78 10.13
CA SER A 288 24.84 0.96 9.86
C SER A 288 24.54 -0.15 8.83
N ALA A 289 23.40 -0.82 8.93
CA ALA A 289 22.99 -1.84 7.98
C ALA A 289 22.74 -1.24 6.58
N TRP A 290 22.06 -0.10 6.52
CA TRP A 290 21.82 0.66 5.28
C TRP A 290 23.15 1.04 4.62
N GLY A 291 24.09 1.62 5.37
CA GLY A 291 25.40 2.06 4.86
C GLY A 291 26.26 0.90 4.37
N ARG A 292 26.27 -0.24 5.07
CA ARG A 292 27.00 -1.45 4.63
C ARG A 292 26.56 -1.94 3.25
N TYR A 293 25.31 -1.71 2.88
CA TYR A 293 24.78 -2.10 1.57
C TYR A 293 25.06 -1.02 0.50
N TYR A 294 24.64 0.22 0.75
CA TYR A 294 24.65 1.26 -0.28
C TYR A 294 26.05 1.84 -0.55
N PHE A 295 26.90 2.05 0.45
CA PHE A 295 28.22 2.68 0.24
C PHE A 295 29.15 1.87 -0.67
N PRO A 296 29.31 0.54 -0.53
CA PRO A 296 30.11 -0.24 -1.47
C PRO A 296 29.55 -0.25 -2.89
N ARG A 297 28.21 -0.28 -3.05
CA ARG A 297 27.53 -0.18 -4.34
C ARG A 297 27.83 1.15 -5.02
N ASN A 298 27.70 2.25 -4.28
CA ASN A 298 27.94 3.60 -4.79
C ASN A 298 29.39 3.80 -5.17
N ARG A 299 30.34 3.33 -4.36
CA ARG A 299 31.77 3.40 -4.69
C ARG A 299 32.07 2.73 -6.02
N LYS A 300 31.56 1.51 -6.25
CA LYS A 300 31.72 0.80 -7.53
C LYS A 300 31.16 1.61 -8.71
N LEU A 301 30.01 2.27 -8.54
CA LEU A 301 29.44 3.15 -9.56
C LEU A 301 30.38 4.29 -9.91
N LEU A 302 30.90 4.99 -8.90
CA LEU A 302 31.77 6.17 -9.07
C LEU A 302 33.09 5.78 -9.74
N GLU A 303 33.69 4.66 -9.31
CA GLU A 303 34.91 4.11 -9.92
C GLU A 303 34.70 3.65 -11.36
N ALA A 304 33.55 3.08 -11.70
CA ALA A 304 33.25 2.59 -13.05
C ALA A 304 33.06 3.72 -14.08
N ASN A 305 32.75 4.94 -13.65
CA ASN A 305 32.55 6.12 -14.51
C ASN A 305 31.67 5.85 -15.74
N LEU A 306 30.56 5.12 -15.55
CA LEU A 306 29.63 4.69 -16.60
C LEU A 306 29.04 5.85 -17.38
N LYS A 307 28.81 5.66 -18.69
CA LYS A 307 28.21 6.67 -19.58
C LYS A 307 27.15 6.04 -20.48
N GLY A 308 26.28 6.89 -21.03
CA GLY A 308 25.28 6.49 -22.03
C GLY A 308 24.44 5.29 -21.57
N LYS A 309 24.27 4.32 -22.45
CA LYS A 309 23.40 3.14 -22.19
C LYS A 309 23.85 2.29 -21.00
N GLU A 310 25.13 2.22 -20.68
CA GLU A 310 25.63 1.50 -19.50
C GLU A 310 25.17 2.19 -18.21
N LEU A 311 25.24 3.52 -18.16
CA LEU A 311 24.74 4.30 -17.04
C LEU A 311 23.22 4.18 -16.92
N ASP A 312 22.49 4.24 -18.02
CA ASP A 312 21.03 4.08 -18.05
C ASP A 312 20.61 2.71 -17.55
N ASN A 313 21.32 1.65 -17.94
CA ASN A 313 21.09 0.31 -17.43
C ASN A 313 21.36 0.23 -15.92
N TRP A 314 22.47 0.82 -15.45
CA TRP A 314 22.75 0.86 -14.01
C TRP A 314 21.63 1.55 -13.24
N LYS A 315 21.15 2.71 -13.71
CA LYS A 315 20.04 3.44 -13.11
C LYS A 315 18.77 2.58 -13.04
N TYR A 316 18.44 1.92 -14.15
CA TYR A 316 17.28 1.04 -14.20
C TYR A 316 17.40 -0.14 -13.22
N GLN A 317 18.55 -0.83 -13.21
CA GLN A 317 18.76 -1.94 -12.28
C GLN A 317 18.74 -1.51 -10.81
N ALA A 318 19.36 -0.37 -10.48
CA ALA A 318 19.35 0.18 -9.13
C ALA A 318 17.92 0.50 -8.67
N TYR A 319 17.14 1.16 -9.51
CA TYR A 319 15.74 1.48 -9.25
C TYR A 319 14.88 0.24 -9.06
N ILE A 320 14.87 -0.66 -10.05
CA ILE A 320 13.94 -1.79 -10.04
C ILE A 320 14.24 -2.79 -8.91
N ARG A 321 15.52 -2.96 -8.54
CA ARG A 321 15.93 -3.82 -7.42
C ARG A 321 15.47 -3.25 -6.08
N ASP A 322 15.65 -1.94 -5.86
CA ASP A 322 15.15 -1.27 -4.65
C ASP A 322 13.62 -1.34 -4.58
N TYR A 323 12.93 -1.08 -5.70
CA TYR A 323 11.48 -1.16 -5.80
C TYR A 323 10.95 -2.56 -5.47
N MET A 324 11.53 -3.61 -6.06
CA MET A 324 11.15 -5.00 -5.79
C MET A 324 11.50 -5.43 -4.37
N SER A 325 12.56 -4.89 -3.78
CA SER A 325 12.91 -5.14 -2.37
C SER A 325 11.87 -4.56 -1.41
N VAL A 326 11.30 -3.39 -1.74
CA VAL A 326 10.17 -2.82 -0.98
C VAL A 326 8.90 -3.66 -1.16
N ILE A 327 8.61 -4.11 -2.39
CA ILE A 327 7.48 -5.01 -2.68
C ILE A 327 7.59 -6.35 -1.93
N ALA A 328 8.81 -6.86 -1.72
CA ALA A 328 9.00 -8.07 -0.92
C ALA A 328 8.45 -7.92 0.51
N SER A 329 8.55 -6.72 1.11
CA SER A 329 7.94 -6.43 2.41
C SER A 329 6.41 -6.44 2.35
N VAL A 330 5.83 -5.91 1.26
CA VAL A 330 4.38 -5.95 1.04
C VAL A 330 3.89 -7.39 0.88
N ALA A 331 4.60 -8.18 0.08
CA ALA A 331 4.26 -9.60 -0.14
C ALA A 331 4.31 -10.41 1.17
N GLU A 332 5.29 -10.14 2.03
CA GLU A 332 5.36 -10.73 3.37
C GLU A 332 4.17 -10.30 4.24
N SER A 333 3.85 -9.01 4.25
CA SER A 333 2.70 -8.47 4.98
C SER A 333 1.40 -9.19 4.58
N VAL A 334 1.14 -9.30 3.27
CA VAL A 334 -0.03 -10.04 2.75
C VAL A 334 0.00 -11.49 3.23
N GLY A 335 1.15 -12.16 3.19
CA GLY A 335 1.32 -13.53 3.68
C GLY A 335 0.97 -13.66 5.16
N ARG A 336 1.39 -12.72 6.01
CA ARG A 336 1.11 -12.71 7.44
C ARG A 336 -0.39 -12.50 7.72
N VAL A 337 -1.04 -11.59 7.00
CA VAL A 337 -2.49 -11.36 7.11
C VAL A 337 -3.27 -12.60 6.66
N LEU A 338 -2.93 -13.21 5.53
CA LEU A 338 -3.56 -14.43 5.05
C LEU A 338 -3.36 -15.60 6.01
N ALA A 339 -2.16 -15.76 6.57
CA ALA A 339 -1.89 -16.79 7.56
C ALA A 339 -2.70 -16.61 8.86
N TYR A 340 -3.03 -15.37 9.22
CA TYR A 340 -3.95 -15.09 10.32
C TYR A 340 -5.39 -15.49 9.97
N LEU A 341 -5.84 -15.16 8.76
CA LEU A 341 -7.21 -15.45 8.32
C LEU A 341 -7.47 -16.94 8.05
N ASP A 342 -6.43 -17.72 7.80
CA ASP A 342 -6.51 -19.19 7.59
C ASP A 342 -6.67 -19.98 8.91
N ARG A 343 -6.58 -19.33 10.09
CA ARG A 343 -6.74 -19.95 11.44
C ARG A 343 -8.19 -20.01 11.88
#